data_96c95e7fb97a1ffc2fe671cff41654ae
#
_entry.id   96c95e7fb97a1ffc2fe671cff41654ae
#
_cell.length_a   1.000
_cell.length_b   1.000
_cell.length_c   1.000
_cell.angle_alpha   90.00
_cell.angle_beta   90.00
_cell.angle_gamma   90.00
#
_symmetry.space_group_name_H-M   'P 1'
#
loop_
_entity.id
_entity.type
_entity.pdbx_description
1 polymer ?
#
loop_
_entity_poly.entity_id
_entity_poly.type
_entity_poly.pdbx_seq_one_letter_code
_entity_poly.pdbx_strand_id
1 'polypeptide(L)'
;WYDPMAPDRHFDAPGKSPFMDMPLTPRYADEAGPGSGVRIDPALTQALGARYAVVERGVLTGALAVPAVVDFNQRDIAVVQARAGGFVQRVYGRAPGDVIAAGAPLVDLLVPEWGGAQAEYLAVRRTGDEPLVRAARQRLLLLGMPDTLVSAVERSGTPRTTVTVTSPTDGVIRTLGVRAGLT
;
A
#
# COMPACT_ATOMS: atom_id res chain seq x y z
N TRP A 1 -12.05 -50.69 47.82
CA TRP A 1 -11.95 -51.43 49.08
C TRP A 1 -10.63 -52.19 49.06
N TYR A 2 -9.94 -52.35 50.15
CA TYR A 2 -8.71 -53.08 50.26
C TYR A 2 -8.66 -53.91 51.55
N ASP A 3 -7.84 -54.93 51.55
CA ASP A 3 -7.57 -55.75 52.74
C ASP A 3 -6.42 -55.08 53.55
N PRO A 4 -6.65 -54.74 54.85
CA PRO A 4 -5.61 -54.12 55.68
C PRO A 4 -4.32 -54.92 55.82
N MET A 5 -4.39 -56.24 55.65
CA MET A 5 -3.21 -57.12 55.74
C MET A 5 -2.55 -57.41 54.36
N ALA A 6 -3.25 -57.08 53.29
CA ALA A 6 -2.75 -57.17 51.90
C ALA A 6 -3.09 -55.92 51.11
N PRO A 7 -2.42 -54.77 51.37
CA PRO A 7 -2.82 -53.45 50.85
C PRO A 7 -2.68 -53.31 49.30
N ASP A 8 -1.97 -54.22 48.68
CA ASP A 8 -1.76 -54.21 47.21
C ASP A 8 -2.94 -54.78 46.43
N ARG A 9 -3.93 -55.38 47.13
CA ARG A 9 -5.11 -55.94 46.46
C ARG A 9 -6.32 -55.06 46.65
N HIS A 10 -6.95 -54.73 45.51
CA HIS A 10 -8.12 -53.86 45.46
C HIS A 10 -9.37 -54.66 45.09
N PHE A 11 -10.49 -54.31 45.70
CA PHE A 11 -11.80 -54.91 45.48
C PHE A 11 -12.82 -53.82 45.15
N ASP A 12 -13.70 -54.07 44.20
CA ASP A 12 -14.67 -53.09 43.70
C ASP A 12 -15.92 -52.93 44.58
N ALA A 13 -16.12 -53.85 45.54
CA ALA A 13 -17.30 -53.85 46.38
C ALA A 13 -16.97 -54.06 47.88
N PRO A 14 -17.81 -53.56 48.80
CA PRO A 14 -17.69 -53.87 50.22
C PRO A 14 -17.99 -55.33 50.50
N GLY A 15 -17.22 -55.93 51.43
CA GLY A 15 -17.39 -57.35 51.77
C GLY A 15 -16.35 -57.85 52.76
N LYS A 16 -16.30 -59.17 52.94
CA LYS A 16 -15.24 -59.83 53.73
C LYS A 16 -14.08 -60.19 52.81
N SER A 17 -12.87 -60.11 53.33
CA SER A 17 -11.69 -60.55 52.60
C SER A 17 -11.81 -62.03 52.25
N PRO A 18 -11.52 -62.47 51.02
CA PRO A 18 -11.51 -63.85 50.61
C PRO A 18 -10.36 -64.65 51.27
N PHE A 19 -9.45 -63.99 51.95
CA PHE A 19 -8.24 -64.60 52.53
C PHE A 19 -8.29 -64.67 54.05
N MET A 20 -9.09 -63.80 54.69
CA MET A 20 -9.26 -63.75 56.13
C MET A 20 -10.68 -63.30 56.49
N ASP A 21 -11.19 -63.72 57.63
CA ASP A 21 -12.52 -63.37 58.06
C ASP A 21 -12.61 -61.92 58.64
N MET A 22 -12.08 -60.97 57.90
CA MET A 22 -12.07 -59.55 58.24
C MET A 22 -12.81 -58.71 57.19
N PRO A 23 -13.49 -57.62 57.60
CA PRO A 23 -14.17 -56.72 56.67
C PRO A 23 -13.14 -55.92 55.85
N LEU A 24 -13.41 -55.74 54.55
CA LEU A 24 -12.62 -54.86 53.69
C LEU A 24 -12.83 -53.42 54.12
N THR A 25 -11.75 -52.62 54.04
CA THR A 25 -11.80 -51.19 54.39
C THR A 25 -11.91 -50.34 53.10
N PRO A 26 -12.76 -49.32 53.06
CA PRO A 26 -12.85 -48.43 51.93
C PRO A 26 -11.57 -47.56 51.85
N ARG A 27 -11.02 -47.40 50.65
CA ARG A 27 -9.97 -46.44 50.36
C ARG A 27 -10.52 -45.34 49.46
N TYR A 28 -10.51 -44.13 49.92
CA TYR A 28 -10.93 -42.98 49.16
C TYR A 28 -9.78 -42.43 48.30
N ALA A 29 -10.10 -41.78 47.19
CA ALA A 29 -9.11 -41.23 46.26
C ALA A 29 -8.15 -40.22 46.93
N ASP A 30 -8.60 -39.61 48.01
CA ASP A 30 -7.87 -38.58 48.76
C ASP A 30 -6.81 -39.21 49.71
N GLU A 31 -6.90 -40.56 49.97
CA GLU A 31 -5.96 -41.32 50.78
C GLU A 31 -4.88 -41.98 49.98
N ALA A 32 -4.53 -41.42 48.80
CA ALA A 32 -3.38 -41.89 48.04
C ALA A 32 -2.11 -41.77 48.87
N GLY A 33 -1.45 -42.95 49.07
CA GLY A 33 -0.37 -43.11 50.04
C GLY A 33 0.81 -42.17 49.87
N PRO A 34 1.79 -42.20 50.75
CA PRO A 34 2.90 -41.27 50.79
C PRO A 34 3.78 -41.45 49.52
N GLY A 35 3.58 -40.60 48.51
CA GLY A 35 4.41 -40.69 47.35
C GLY A 35 4.15 -39.75 46.17
N SER A 36 3.03 -39.02 46.10
CA SER A 36 2.79 -38.19 44.91
C SER A 36 2.16 -36.84 45.20
N GLY A 37 2.85 -35.98 45.86
CA GLY A 37 2.42 -34.58 45.95
C GLY A 37 2.91 -33.94 47.26
N VAL A 38 3.34 -32.71 47.17
CA VAL A 38 3.62 -31.88 48.35
C VAL A 38 2.29 -31.39 48.89
N ARG A 39 1.83 -31.94 50.05
CA ARG A 39 0.68 -31.46 50.72
C ARG A 39 1.08 -30.23 51.55
N ILE A 40 0.68 -29.06 51.11
CA ILE A 40 0.92 -27.80 51.83
C ILE A 40 -0.29 -27.52 52.68
N ASP A 41 -0.05 -27.34 53.99
CA ASP A 41 -1.11 -26.96 54.94
C ASP A 41 -1.74 -25.60 54.49
N PRO A 42 -3.08 -25.52 54.31
CA PRO A 42 -3.76 -24.29 53.96
C PRO A 42 -3.43 -23.11 54.89
N ALA A 43 -3.25 -23.38 56.20
CA ALA A 43 -2.86 -22.36 57.17
C ALA A 43 -1.45 -21.81 56.88
N LEU A 44 -0.53 -22.67 56.47
CA LEU A 44 0.84 -22.26 56.11
C LEU A 44 0.84 -21.43 54.81
N THR A 45 0.02 -21.83 53.85
CA THR A 45 -0.13 -21.09 52.57
C THR A 45 -0.68 -19.68 52.81
N GLN A 46 -1.62 -19.55 53.72
CA GLN A 46 -2.19 -18.26 54.09
C GLN A 46 -1.20 -17.39 54.87
N ALA A 47 -0.40 -17.97 55.76
CA ALA A 47 0.64 -17.29 56.54
C ALA A 47 1.81 -16.80 55.61
N LEU A 48 2.12 -17.51 54.54
CA LEU A 48 3.14 -17.15 53.56
C LEU A 48 2.68 -16.03 52.58
N GLY A 49 1.40 -15.61 52.66
CA GLY A 49 0.85 -14.60 51.75
C GLY A 49 0.81 -15.03 50.27
N ALA A 50 0.80 -16.36 50.02
CA ALA A 50 0.75 -16.88 48.66
C ALA A 50 -0.56 -16.44 47.97
N ARG A 51 -0.39 -15.81 46.79
CA ARG A 51 -1.53 -15.42 45.94
C ARG A 51 -1.55 -16.34 44.72
N TYR A 52 -2.71 -16.88 44.45
CA TYR A 52 -2.95 -17.69 43.28
C TYR A 52 -3.70 -16.89 42.25
N ALA A 53 -3.31 -17.02 40.98
CA ALA A 53 -4.05 -16.49 39.83
C ALA A 53 -4.40 -17.65 38.90
N VAL A 54 -5.65 -17.68 38.47
CA VAL A 54 -6.08 -18.64 37.44
C VAL A 54 -5.58 -18.11 36.09
N VAL A 55 -4.85 -18.95 35.37
CA VAL A 55 -4.38 -18.64 34.04
C VAL A 55 -5.49 -18.95 33.05
N GLU A 56 -6.02 -17.90 32.42
CA GLU A 56 -7.05 -18.03 31.41
C GLU A 56 -6.48 -17.64 30.03
N ARG A 57 -7.02 -18.28 28.98
CA ARG A 57 -6.68 -17.91 27.62
C ARG A 57 -7.44 -16.63 27.28
N GLY A 58 -6.72 -15.54 27.05
CA GLY A 58 -7.26 -14.24 26.67
C GLY A 58 -6.59 -13.68 25.43
N VAL A 59 -7.20 -12.67 24.83
CA VAL A 59 -6.61 -11.85 23.77
C VAL A 59 -5.96 -10.63 24.42
N LEU A 60 -4.66 -10.49 24.27
CA LEU A 60 -3.95 -9.30 24.71
C LEU A 60 -4.04 -8.24 23.58
N THR A 61 -4.85 -7.21 23.80
CA THR A 61 -4.94 -6.06 22.92
C THR A 61 -4.01 -4.97 23.44
N GLY A 62 -2.90 -4.79 22.74
CA GLY A 62 -1.97 -3.68 22.99
C GLY A 62 -2.13 -2.61 21.91
N ALA A 63 -2.27 -1.35 22.29
CA ALA A 63 -2.12 -0.23 21.34
C ALA A 63 -0.62 0.10 21.19
N LEU A 64 -0.10 0.02 19.98
CA LEU A 64 1.25 0.45 19.64
C LEU A 64 1.18 1.82 18.96
N ALA A 65 1.69 2.86 19.60
CA ALA A 65 1.85 4.18 19.00
C ALA A 65 3.24 4.25 18.33
N VAL A 66 3.26 4.47 17.03
CA VAL A 66 4.49 4.60 16.24
C VAL A 66 4.52 5.96 15.58
N PRO A 67 5.62 6.72 15.68
CA PRO A 67 5.77 7.97 14.94
C PRO A 67 5.85 7.64 13.44
N ALA A 68 5.16 8.43 12.61
CA ALA A 68 5.18 8.31 11.17
C ALA A 68 5.25 9.68 10.51
N VAL A 69 5.85 9.73 9.32
CA VAL A 69 5.91 10.93 8.47
C VAL A 69 5.04 10.65 7.24
N VAL A 70 4.14 11.57 6.93
CA VAL A 70 3.33 11.52 5.71
C VAL A 70 4.11 12.20 4.57
N ASP A 71 4.34 11.50 3.49
CA ASP A 71 4.98 12.02 2.27
C ASP A 71 4.20 11.56 1.04
N PHE A 72 4.49 12.18 -0.13
CA PHE A 72 3.88 11.81 -1.39
C PHE A 72 4.34 10.41 -1.85
N ASN A 73 3.41 9.66 -2.44
CA ASN A 73 3.74 8.38 -3.04
C ASN A 73 4.64 8.60 -4.27
N GLN A 74 5.87 8.13 -4.21
CA GLN A 74 6.85 8.29 -5.29
C GLN A 74 6.44 7.58 -6.60
N ARG A 75 5.51 6.63 -6.55
CA ARG A 75 4.99 5.93 -7.73
C ARG A 75 3.96 6.75 -8.52
N ASP A 76 3.33 7.73 -7.86
CA ASP A 76 2.28 8.55 -8.44
C ASP A 76 2.82 9.92 -8.92
N ILE A 77 4.15 10.07 -8.98
CA ILE A 77 4.78 11.29 -9.48
C ILE A 77 4.72 11.31 -11.01
N ALA A 78 4.02 12.29 -11.57
CA ALA A 78 4.02 12.59 -12.98
C ALA A 78 5.01 13.74 -13.28
N VAL A 79 5.95 13.49 -14.18
CA VAL A 79 6.87 14.52 -14.66
C VAL A 79 6.36 15.06 -15.99
N VAL A 80 6.04 16.34 -16.03
CA VAL A 80 5.58 17.03 -17.24
C VAL A 80 6.76 17.76 -17.86
N GLN A 81 7.12 17.37 -19.07
CA GLN A 81 8.23 17.97 -19.82
C GLN A 81 7.77 18.38 -21.21
N ALA A 82 8.36 19.45 -21.75
CA ALA A 82 8.20 19.81 -23.14
C ALA A 82 8.83 18.74 -24.04
N ARG A 83 8.15 18.38 -25.14
CA ARG A 83 8.63 17.40 -26.12
C ARG A 83 9.53 18.01 -27.18
N ALA A 84 9.54 19.34 -27.27
CA ALA A 84 10.35 20.11 -28.22
C ALA A 84 10.95 21.33 -27.53
N GLY A 85 12.07 21.79 -28.01
CA GLY A 85 12.67 23.06 -27.57
C GLY A 85 11.84 24.25 -28.03
N GLY A 86 11.72 25.27 -27.16
CA GLY A 86 10.91 26.44 -27.49
C GLY A 86 10.94 27.49 -26.40
N PHE A 87 10.21 28.57 -26.61
CA PHE A 87 10.12 29.68 -25.68
C PHE A 87 8.83 29.62 -24.86
N VAL A 88 8.94 29.79 -23.56
CA VAL A 88 7.78 29.87 -22.66
C VAL A 88 7.10 31.24 -22.87
N GLN A 89 5.95 31.25 -23.54
CA GLN A 89 5.17 32.46 -23.74
C GLN A 89 4.34 32.84 -22.53
N ARG A 90 3.74 31.84 -21.87
CA ARG A 90 2.84 32.05 -20.73
C ARG A 90 2.97 30.92 -19.74
N VAL A 91 3.00 31.26 -18.47
CA VAL A 91 2.79 30.33 -17.36
C VAL A 91 1.43 30.63 -16.75
N TYR A 92 0.57 29.64 -16.66
CA TYR A 92 -0.75 29.80 -16.01
C TYR A 92 -0.57 29.85 -14.50
N GLY A 93 -0.93 30.94 -13.84
CA GLY A 93 -0.75 31.25 -12.42
C GLY A 93 -0.81 30.07 -11.46
N ARG A 94 0.18 29.20 -11.57
CA ARG A 94 0.36 27.97 -10.78
C ARG A 94 1.59 28.10 -9.90
N ALA A 95 1.51 27.52 -8.71
CA ALA A 95 2.61 27.49 -7.76
C ALA A 95 2.81 26.10 -7.15
N PRO A 96 3.97 25.79 -6.61
CA PRO A 96 4.14 24.58 -5.79
C PRO A 96 3.15 24.57 -4.63
N GLY A 97 2.45 23.47 -4.44
CA GLY A 97 1.36 23.28 -3.48
C GLY A 97 -0.03 23.41 -4.05
N ASP A 98 -0.19 23.92 -5.27
CA ASP A 98 -1.52 24.03 -5.91
C ASP A 98 -2.07 22.66 -6.28
N VAL A 99 -3.37 22.47 -6.00
CA VAL A 99 -4.13 21.30 -6.47
C VAL A 99 -4.64 21.60 -7.88
N ILE A 100 -4.39 20.67 -8.80
CA ILE A 100 -4.81 20.80 -10.21
C ILE A 100 -5.54 19.53 -10.67
N ALA A 101 -6.45 19.71 -11.62
CA ALA A 101 -7.12 18.60 -12.30
C ALA A 101 -6.35 18.15 -13.54
N ALA A 102 -6.58 16.91 -13.98
CA ALA A 102 -6.11 16.44 -15.29
C ALA A 102 -6.61 17.37 -16.41
N GLY A 103 -5.74 17.63 -17.39
CA GLY A 103 -6.02 18.57 -18.49
C GLY A 103 -5.86 20.04 -18.12
N ALA A 104 -5.63 20.41 -16.86
CA ALA A 104 -5.41 21.80 -16.47
C ALA A 104 -4.18 22.38 -17.20
N PRO A 105 -4.29 23.59 -17.80
CA PRO A 105 -3.17 24.21 -18.50
C PRO A 105 -2.10 24.66 -17.53
N LEU A 106 -0.85 24.40 -17.88
CA LEU A 106 0.34 24.75 -17.12
C LEU A 106 1.14 25.85 -17.80
N VAL A 107 1.46 25.66 -19.09
CA VAL A 107 2.37 26.51 -19.85
C VAL A 107 1.96 26.57 -21.32
N ASP A 108 2.06 27.73 -21.94
CA ASP A 108 2.04 27.88 -23.39
C ASP A 108 3.48 27.99 -23.88
N LEU A 109 3.88 27.05 -24.75
CA LEU A 109 5.20 26.94 -25.33
C LEU A 109 5.15 27.30 -26.81
N LEU A 110 5.96 28.25 -27.24
CA LEU A 110 6.19 28.57 -28.65
C LEU A 110 7.36 27.71 -29.16
N VAL A 111 7.10 26.93 -30.19
CA VAL A 111 8.08 26.08 -30.86
C VAL A 111 8.32 26.58 -32.32
N PRO A 112 9.31 27.41 -32.56
CA PRO A 112 9.50 28.02 -33.87
C PRO A 112 9.76 27.01 -35.00
N GLU A 113 10.47 25.92 -34.71
CA GLU A 113 10.79 24.87 -35.68
C GLU A 113 9.57 24.24 -36.34
N TRP A 114 8.45 24.20 -35.61
CA TRP A 114 7.21 23.63 -36.16
C TRP A 114 6.63 24.46 -37.30
N GLY A 115 6.88 25.77 -37.34
CA GLY A 115 6.35 26.66 -38.37
C GLY A 115 6.76 26.25 -39.77
N GLY A 116 8.06 26.08 -39.99
CA GLY A 116 8.62 25.68 -41.30
C GLY A 116 8.19 24.24 -41.69
N ALA A 117 8.28 23.28 -40.73
CA ALA A 117 7.87 21.90 -40.98
C ALA A 117 6.40 21.74 -41.32
N GLN A 118 5.52 22.51 -40.68
CA GLN A 118 4.07 22.52 -40.96
C GLN A 118 3.77 23.16 -42.34
N ALA A 119 4.48 24.25 -42.68
CA ALA A 119 4.32 24.89 -43.99
C ALA A 119 4.72 23.92 -45.12
N GLU A 120 5.85 23.20 -44.97
CA GLU A 120 6.29 22.13 -45.86
C GLU A 120 5.23 21.01 -45.97
N TYR A 121 4.75 20.51 -44.86
CA TYR A 121 3.71 19.49 -44.83
C TYR A 121 2.44 19.91 -45.58
N LEU A 122 1.95 21.12 -45.30
CA LEU A 122 0.76 21.66 -45.97
C LEU A 122 0.97 21.88 -47.48
N ALA A 123 2.21 22.22 -47.91
CA ALA A 123 2.55 22.32 -49.32
C ALA A 123 2.54 20.95 -49.99
N VAL A 124 3.21 19.95 -49.38
CA VAL A 124 3.24 18.56 -49.89
C VAL A 124 1.84 17.97 -49.98
N ARG A 125 1.00 18.22 -48.98
CA ARG A 125 -0.37 17.72 -48.97
C ARG A 125 -1.23 18.22 -50.16
N ARG A 126 -0.94 19.41 -50.67
CA ARG A 126 -1.62 19.94 -51.88
C ARG A 126 -1.21 19.23 -53.16
N THR A 127 -0.07 18.55 -53.21
CA THR A 127 0.38 17.79 -54.39
C THR A 127 -0.39 16.48 -54.57
N GLY A 128 -0.97 15.95 -53.49
CA GLY A 128 -1.68 14.67 -53.52
C GLY A 128 -0.78 13.43 -53.54
N ASP A 129 0.54 13.60 -53.38
CA ASP A 129 1.52 12.49 -53.34
C ASP A 129 1.47 11.86 -51.94
N GLU A 130 0.71 10.77 -51.80
CA GLU A 130 0.50 10.09 -50.55
C GLU A 130 1.79 9.60 -49.83
N PRO A 131 2.79 9.06 -50.51
CA PRO A 131 4.10 8.74 -49.92
C PRO A 131 4.78 9.95 -49.29
N LEU A 132 4.82 11.07 -49.98
CA LEU A 132 5.45 12.31 -49.49
C LEU A 132 4.64 12.92 -48.34
N VAL A 133 3.33 12.89 -48.44
CA VAL A 133 2.44 13.36 -47.33
C VAL A 133 2.70 12.57 -46.05
N ARG A 134 2.78 11.25 -46.13
CA ARG A 134 3.10 10.41 -44.97
C ARG A 134 4.47 10.71 -44.38
N ALA A 135 5.49 10.88 -45.25
CA ALA A 135 6.84 11.21 -44.80
C ALA A 135 6.89 12.57 -44.08
N ALA A 136 6.26 13.60 -44.66
CA ALA A 136 6.17 14.92 -44.04
C ALA A 136 5.40 14.93 -42.74
N ARG A 137 4.30 14.14 -42.64
CA ARG A 137 3.56 13.95 -41.38
C ARG A 137 4.41 13.28 -40.30
N GLN A 138 5.15 12.22 -40.67
CA GLN A 138 6.06 11.55 -39.75
C GLN A 138 7.14 12.48 -39.21
N ARG A 139 7.65 13.39 -40.04
CA ARG A 139 8.63 14.40 -39.64
C ARG A 139 8.06 15.32 -38.54
N LEU A 140 6.80 15.78 -38.67
CA LEU A 140 6.15 16.58 -37.62
C LEU A 140 6.10 15.84 -36.27
N LEU A 141 5.75 14.55 -36.28
CA LEU A 141 5.73 13.72 -35.09
C LEU A 141 7.13 13.56 -34.47
N LEU A 142 8.17 13.36 -35.30
CA LEU A 142 9.55 13.26 -34.84
C LEU A 142 10.09 14.57 -34.25
N LEU A 143 9.58 15.72 -34.69
CA LEU A 143 9.85 17.03 -34.09
C LEU A 143 9.10 17.23 -32.74
N GLY A 144 8.45 16.21 -32.22
CA GLY A 144 7.75 16.24 -30.96
C GLY A 144 6.36 16.86 -31.02
N MET A 145 5.81 17.15 -32.20
CA MET A 145 4.48 17.71 -32.35
C MET A 145 3.42 16.68 -31.97
N PRO A 146 2.48 16.99 -31.06
CA PRO A 146 1.42 16.06 -30.72
C PRO A 146 0.51 15.76 -31.92
N ASP A 147 0.05 14.51 -32.05
CA ASP A 147 -0.83 14.07 -33.13
C ASP A 147 -2.14 14.88 -33.19
N THR A 148 -2.68 15.25 -32.03
CA THR A 148 -3.86 16.13 -31.92
C THR A 148 -3.62 17.49 -32.57
N LEU A 149 -2.41 18.05 -32.44
CA LEU A 149 -2.05 19.32 -33.04
C LEU A 149 -1.81 19.16 -34.54
N VAL A 150 -1.17 18.06 -35.00
CA VAL A 150 -1.04 17.74 -36.43
C VAL A 150 -2.44 17.68 -37.07
N SER A 151 -3.36 16.94 -36.48
CA SER A 151 -4.75 16.83 -36.95
C SER A 151 -5.50 18.19 -36.96
N ALA A 152 -5.19 19.06 -36.00
CA ALA A 152 -5.75 20.41 -35.98
C ALA A 152 -5.22 21.28 -37.13
N VAL A 153 -3.94 21.17 -37.46
CA VAL A 153 -3.30 21.84 -38.61
C VAL A 153 -3.86 21.29 -39.92
N GLU A 154 -4.06 19.98 -40.00
CA GLU A 154 -4.68 19.33 -41.18
C GLU A 154 -6.08 19.88 -41.50
N ARG A 155 -6.88 20.11 -40.44
CA ARG A 155 -8.24 20.64 -40.57
C ARG A 155 -8.28 22.15 -40.87
N SER A 156 -7.39 22.91 -40.22
CA SER A 156 -7.38 24.36 -40.32
C SER A 156 -6.62 24.87 -41.58
N GLY A 157 -5.71 24.07 -42.09
CA GLY A 157 -4.79 24.48 -43.17
C GLY A 157 -3.79 25.59 -42.79
N THR A 158 -3.72 25.93 -41.50
CA THR A 158 -2.83 26.99 -40.99
C THR A 158 -1.83 26.45 -39.98
N PRO A 159 -0.56 26.83 -40.07
CA PRO A 159 0.44 26.42 -39.08
C PRO A 159 0.12 26.93 -37.67
N ARG A 160 0.43 26.11 -36.67
CA ARG A 160 0.31 26.43 -35.23
C ARG A 160 1.64 26.14 -34.54
N THR A 161 2.29 27.18 -34.07
CA THR A 161 3.61 27.10 -33.43
C THR A 161 3.53 27.11 -31.91
N THR A 162 2.36 27.40 -31.35
CA THR A 162 2.15 27.39 -29.89
C THR A 162 1.39 26.15 -29.45
N VAL A 163 1.87 25.50 -28.38
CA VAL A 163 1.23 24.37 -27.74
C VAL A 163 1.03 24.65 -26.27
N THR A 164 -0.16 24.33 -25.77
CA THR A 164 -0.43 24.37 -24.34
C THR A 164 -0.08 23.03 -23.73
N VAL A 165 0.87 23.03 -22.81
CA VAL A 165 1.23 21.87 -22.00
C VAL A 165 0.25 21.79 -20.84
N THR A 166 -0.39 20.63 -20.68
CA THR A 166 -1.42 20.41 -19.65
C THR A 166 -0.98 19.31 -18.69
N SER A 167 -1.58 19.27 -17.50
CA SER A 167 -1.37 18.19 -16.56
C SER A 167 -1.94 16.86 -17.08
N PRO A 168 -1.20 15.76 -17.04
CA PRO A 168 -1.70 14.45 -17.47
C PRO A 168 -2.64 13.79 -16.43
N THR A 169 -2.58 14.24 -15.18
CA THR A 169 -3.32 13.64 -14.05
C THR A 169 -3.77 14.72 -13.07
N ASP A 170 -4.72 14.37 -12.22
CA ASP A 170 -5.05 15.15 -11.04
C ASP A 170 -3.91 15.06 -10.03
N GLY A 171 -3.68 16.11 -9.25
CA GLY A 171 -2.64 16.07 -8.23
C GLY A 171 -2.25 17.42 -7.68
N VAL A 172 -1.15 17.43 -6.96
CA VAL A 172 -0.53 18.63 -6.38
C VAL A 172 0.77 18.94 -7.10
N ILE A 173 0.98 20.18 -7.49
CA ILE A 173 2.24 20.61 -8.07
C ILE A 173 3.32 20.57 -6.99
N ARG A 174 4.29 19.67 -7.12
CA ARG A 174 5.42 19.58 -6.20
C ARG A 174 6.49 20.62 -6.52
N THR A 175 6.83 20.73 -7.79
CA THR A 175 7.82 21.69 -8.30
C THR A 175 7.36 22.28 -9.62
N LEU A 176 7.64 23.55 -9.83
CA LEU A 176 7.40 24.24 -11.08
C LEU A 176 8.71 24.95 -11.51
N GLY A 177 9.45 24.30 -12.44
CA GLY A 177 10.76 24.76 -12.90
C GLY A 177 10.70 25.74 -14.08
N VAL A 178 9.50 26.17 -14.51
CA VAL A 178 9.33 27.02 -15.68
C VAL A 178 8.90 28.44 -15.27
N ARG A 179 9.39 29.42 -16.04
CA ARG A 179 9.00 30.83 -15.92
C ARG A 179 8.82 31.43 -17.31
N ALA A 180 7.97 32.44 -17.43
CA ALA A 180 7.83 33.17 -18.68
C ALA A 180 9.19 33.75 -19.11
N GLY A 181 9.50 33.62 -20.42
CA GLY A 181 10.75 34.05 -20.99
C GLY A 181 11.90 33.05 -20.94
N LEU A 182 11.71 31.86 -20.32
CA LEU A 182 12.69 30.76 -20.42
C LEU A 182 12.57 30.00 -21.74
N THR A 183 13.69 29.37 -22.13
CA THR A 183 13.83 28.42 -23.26
C THR A 183 13.99 27.00 -22.76
#